data_7ea3274440dc638d063cbe3d422402df
#
_entry.id   7ea3274440dc638d063cbe3d422402df
#
_cell.length_a   1.000
_cell.length_b   1.000
_cell.length_c   1.000
_cell.angle_alpha   90.00
_cell.angle_beta   90.00
_cell.angle_gamma   90.00
#
_symmetry.space_group_name_H-M   'P 1'
#
loop_
_entity.id
_entity.type
_entity.pdbx_description
1 polymer ?
#
loop_
_entity_poly.entity_id
_entity_poly.type
_entity_poly.pdbx_seq_one_letter_code
_entity_poly.pdbx_strand_id
1 'polypeptide(L)'
;MLEHFKGEEVFVKKILDYKDQVDYKQRLILTSFLDPYHQSIVRSIIGHGDIQIKEQGGFLNSESKRMILAPDFYEIEESDFEIVVCKIVYAKNFEKLSHRDILGALTSLGIKRELFGDIVEKDKEFYLAVDRPIYEYLKDELKMIKRSKVKLTKCQEEIEVKNEYIIKSFIVSSMRLDKIISSFYKISRQKAAEFIRAGHVKVNHKPVEQINYLCNNKDIISFKKHGR
;
A
#
# COMPACT_ATOMS: atom_id res chain seq x y z
N MET A 1 -22.06 -11.56 0.73
CA MET A 1 -20.79 -10.89 1.11
C MET A 1 -19.66 -11.17 0.12
N LEU A 2 -19.35 -12.44 -0.25
CA LEU A 2 -18.30 -12.78 -1.22
C LEU A 2 -18.50 -12.16 -2.61
N GLU A 3 -19.74 -12.00 -3.06
CA GLU A 3 -20.05 -11.43 -4.40
C GLU A 3 -19.62 -9.95 -4.54
N HIS A 4 -19.55 -9.21 -3.43
CA HIS A 4 -19.13 -7.81 -3.44
C HIS A 4 -17.61 -7.64 -3.63
N PHE A 5 -16.82 -8.67 -3.29
CA PHE A 5 -15.36 -8.64 -3.35
C PHE A 5 -14.82 -9.66 -4.36
N LYS A 6 -15.44 -9.71 -5.54
CA LYS A 6 -15.01 -10.59 -6.63
C LYS A 6 -13.53 -10.40 -6.96
N GLY A 7 -12.77 -11.50 -6.94
CA GLY A 7 -11.33 -11.54 -7.13
C GLY A 7 -10.51 -11.49 -5.85
N GLU A 8 -11.16 -11.28 -4.68
CA GLU A 8 -10.50 -11.20 -3.37
C GLU A 8 -11.00 -12.31 -2.41
N GLU A 9 -11.54 -13.39 -2.96
CA GLU A 9 -12.22 -14.44 -2.18
C GLU A 9 -11.29 -15.06 -1.13
N VAL A 10 -10.01 -15.22 -1.47
CA VAL A 10 -8.99 -15.78 -0.54
C VAL A 10 -8.73 -14.82 0.60
N PHE A 11 -8.60 -13.53 0.31
CA PHE A 11 -8.39 -12.50 1.32
C PHE A 11 -9.61 -12.36 2.22
N VAL A 12 -10.82 -12.34 1.64
CA VAL A 12 -12.08 -12.28 2.40
C VAL A 12 -12.22 -13.47 3.36
N LYS A 13 -11.93 -14.69 2.90
CA LYS A 13 -11.94 -15.89 3.78
C LYS A 13 -10.95 -15.76 4.93
N LYS A 14 -9.75 -15.27 4.67
CA LYS A 14 -8.74 -15.01 5.69
C LYS A 14 -9.23 -14.01 6.75
N ILE A 15 -9.91 -12.93 6.34
CA ILE A 15 -10.43 -11.94 7.29
C ILE A 15 -11.61 -12.48 8.08
N LEU A 16 -12.46 -13.32 7.48
CA LEU A 16 -13.54 -14.02 8.20
C LEU A 16 -12.96 -14.95 9.27
N ASP A 17 -11.92 -15.74 8.94
CA ASP A 17 -11.24 -16.57 9.92
C ASP A 17 -10.58 -15.74 11.04
N TYR A 18 -10.02 -14.58 10.72
CA TYR A 18 -9.51 -13.64 11.72
C TYR A 18 -10.62 -13.14 12.65
N LYS A 19 -11.78 -12.78 12.08
CA LYS A 19 -12.94 -12.39 12.85
C LYS A 19 -13.35 -13.48 13.84
N ASP A 20 -13.48 -14.73 13.37
CA ASP A 20 -13.84 -15.87 14.21
C ASP A 20 -12.79 -16.11 15.32
N GLN A 21 -11.50 -15.91 15.03
CA GLN A 21 -10.46 -16.05 16.05
C GLN A 21 -10.53 -14.96 17.12
N VAL A 22 -10.87 -13.72 16.76
CA VAL A 22 -11.07 -12.64 17.73
C VAL A 22 -12.32 -12.91 18.56
N ASP A 23 -13.44 -13.27 17.93
CA ASP A 23 -14.74 -13.48 18.60
C ASP A 23 -14.69 -14.68 19.56
N TYR A 24 -14.21 -15.85 19.09
CA TYR A 24 -14.27 -17.09 19.89
C TYR A 24 -13.04 -17.33 20.75
N LYS A 25 -11.84 -16.91 20.28
CA LYS A 25 -10.60 -17.17 21.01
C LYS A 25 -10.09 -15.96 21.78
N GLN A 26 -10.79 -14.84 21.69
CA GLN A 26 -10.46 -13.57 22.36
C GLN A 26 -9.00 -13.18 22.18
N ARG A 27 -8.50 -13.30 20.92
CA ARG A 27 -7.11 -13.04 20.56
C ARG A 27 -6.98 -11.73 19.80
N LEU A 28 -5.90 -11.02 20.05
CA LEU A 28 -5.43 -9.96 19.18
C LEU A 28 -4.89 -10.60 17.88
N ILE A 29 -5.31 -10.08 16.73
CA ILE A 29 -4.83 -10.47 15.41
C ILE A 29 -4.21 -9.24 14.74
N LEU A 30 -2.95 -9.35 14.34
CA LEU A 30 -2.23 -8.34 13.57
C LEU A 30 -2.17 -8.77 12.10
N THR A 31 -2.60 -7.91 11.20
CA THR A 31 -2.51 -8.16 9.76
C THR A 31 -1.10 -7.87 9.23
N SER A 32 -0.78 -8.33 8.02
CA SER A 32 0.30 -7.77 7.22
C SER A 32 -0.01 -6.32 6.81
N PHE A 33 0.92 -5.64 6.12
CA PHE A 33 0.63 -4.33 5.52
C PHE A 33 -0.42 -4.46 4.41
N LEU A 34 -1.47 -3.69 4.52
CA LEU A 34 -2.61 -3.67 3.60
C LEU A 34 -2.67 -2.33 2.87
N ASP A 35 -2.94 -2.37 1.58
CA ASP A 35 -3.30 -1.17 0.83
C ASP A 35 -4.71 -0.67 1.20
N PRO A 36 -5.10 0.56 0.83
CA PRO A 36 -6.39 1.13 1.23
C PRO A 36 -7.61 0.31 0.79
N TYR A 37 -7.50 -0.42 -0.34
CA TYR A 37 -8.59 -1.28 -0.78
C TYR A 37 -8.78 -2.48 0.16
N HIS A 38 -7.70 -3.18 0.51
CA HIS A 38 -7.75 -4.30 1.46
C HIS A 38 -8.15 -3.82 2.86
N GLN A 39 -7.69 -2.64 3.30
CA GLN A 39 -8.16 -2.02 4.56
C GLN A 39 -9.69 -1.81 4.54
N SER A 40 -10.25 -1.35 3.42
CA SER A 40 -11.70 -1.17 3.28
C SER A 40 -12.48 -2.49 3.37
N ILE A 41 -11.92 -3.57 2.81
CA ILE A 41 -12.49 -4.92 2.92
C ILE A 41 -12.51 -5.38 4.39
N VAL A 42 -11.40 -5.20 5.12
CA VAL A 42 -11.35 -5.54 6.55
C VAL A 42 -12.43 -4.80 7.33
N ARG A 43 -12.52 -3.46 7.17
CA ARG A 43 -13.55 -2.66 7.85
C ARG A 43 -14.96 -3.09 7.49
N SER A 44 -15.21 -3.46 6.24
CA SER A 44 -16.51 -3.92 5.77
C SER A 44 -16.91 -5.28 6.36
N ILE A 45 -15.97 -6.19 6.55
CA ILE A 45 -16.21 -7.54 7.09
C ILE A 45 -16.39 -7.51 8.60
N ILE A 46 -15.52 -6.78 9.30
CA ILE A 46 -15.57 -6.66 10.76
C ILE A 46 -16.82 -5.87 11.17
N GLY A 47 -17.13 -4.79 10.44
CA GLY A 47 -18.31 -3.96 10.69
C GLY A 47 -18.21 -3.22 12.03
N HIS A 48 -19.39 -2.98 12.62
CA HIS A 48 -19.54 -2.42 13.95
C HIS A 48 -19.97 -3.54 14.92
N GLY A 49 -19.24 -3.73 16.01
CA GLY A 49 -19.50 -4.79 17.00
C GLY A 49 -18.43 -4.80 18.08
N ASP A 50 -18.27 -5.94 18.73
CA ASP A 50 -17.38 -6.14 19.87
C ASP A 50 -15.89 -6.30 19.47
N ILE A 51 -15.59 -6.15 18.17
CA ILE A 51 -14.20 -6.15 17.65
C ILE A 51 -13.79 -4.74 17.34
N GLN A 52 -12.79 -4.26 18.06
CA GLN A 52 -12.14 -3.00 17.73
C GLN A 52 -11.12 -3.16 16.61
N ILE A 53 -10.96 -2.11 15.81
CA ILE A 53 -9.96 -2.02 14.76
C ILE A 53 -9.07 -0.82 15.06
N LYS A 54 -7.75 -1.04 15.17
CA LYS A 54 -6.76 0.03 15.12
C LYS A 54 -5.82 -0.18 13.94
N GLU A 55 -5.27 0.90 13.41
CA GLU A 55 -4.43 0.87 12.20
C GLU A 55 -3.21 1.79 12.34
N GLN A 56 -2.06 1.33 11.86
CA GLN A 56 -0.80 2.04 11.90
C GLN A 56 0.05 1.69 10.68
N GLY A 57 0.75 2.68 10.09
CA GLY A 57 1.61 2.46 8.92
C GLY A 57 3.08 2.85 9.14
N GLY A 58 3.40 3.36 10.34
CA GLY A 58 4.74 3.82 10.70
C GLY A 58 5.04 5.28 10.33
N PHE A 59 4.26 5.89 9.43
CA PHE A 59 4.36 7.30 9.08
C PHE A 59 3.02 8.00 9.28
N LEU A 60 3.03 9.30 9.52
CA LEU A 60 1.81 10.11 9.43
C LEU A 60 1.28 10.07 7.99
N ASN A 61 -0.03 9.87 7.84
CA ASN A 61 -0.70 9.76 6.54
C ASN A 61 -0.23 8.58 5.68
N SER A 62 0.27 7.49 6.30
CA SER A 62 0.61 6.26 5.59
C SER A 62 -0.58 5.74 4.78
N GLU A 63 -0.29 5.34 3.54
CA GLU A 63 -1.26 4.68 2.68
C GLU A 63 -1.35 3.18 3.00
N SER A 64 -0.20 2.54 3.15
CA SER A 64 -0.09 1.14 3.51
C SER A 64 -0.04 0.98 5.03
N LYS A 65 -0.97 0.21 5.60
CA LYS A 65 -1.11 0.08 7.06
C LYS A 65 -1.27 -1.36 7.50
N ARG A 66 -0.77 -1.66 8.68
CA ARG A 66 -1.17 -2.87 9.43
C ARG A 66 -2.41 -2.56 10.24
N MET A 67 -3.27 -3.55 10.39
CA MET A 67 -4.49 -3.43 11.19
C MET A 67 -4.47 -4.45 12.31
N ILE A 68 -4.86 -4.02 13.50
CA ILE A 68 -5.09 -4.89 14.64
C ILE A 68 -6.59 -5.06 14.79
N LEU A 69 -7.00 -6.32 14.87
CA LEU A 69 -8.34 -6.74 15.22
C LEU A 69 -8.28 -7.35 16.62
N ALA A 70 -9.01 -6.80 17.57
CA ALA A 70 -8.98 -7.26 18.95
C ALA A 70 -10.36 -7.13 19.61
N PRO A 71 -10.65 -7.90 20.68
CA PRO A 71 -11.82 -7.65 21.51
C PRO A 71 -11.85 -6.21 22.02
N ASP A 72 -13.02 -5.66 22.25
CA ASP A 72 -13.22 -4.26 22.68
C ASP A 72 -12.53 -3.90 24.01
N PHE A 73 -12.39 -4.88 24.90
CA PHE A 73 -11.73 -4.74 26.20
C PHE A 73 -10.19 -4.75 26.13
N TYR A 74 -9.60 -5.08 24.97
CA TYR A 74 -8.14 -5.16 24.82
C TYR A 74 -7.54 -3.76 24.66
N GLU A 75 -6.53 -3.44 25.47
CA GLU A 75 -5.79 -2.18 25.33
C GLU A 75 -4.66 -2.35 24.29
N ILE A 76 -4.87 -1.79 23.09
CA ILE A 76 -3.91 -1.89 21.97
C ILE A 76 -2.88 -0.78 22.12
N GLU A 77 -1.61 -1.18 22.22
CA GLU A 77 -0.44 -0.30 22.25
C GLU A 77 0.20 -0.14 20.87
N GLU A 78 1.02 0.87 20.69
CA GLU A 78 1.75 1.10 19.45
C GLU A 78 2.74 -0.03 19.14
N SER A 79 3.33 -0.62 20.16
CA SER A 79 4.26 -1.75 20.07
C SER A 79 3.63 -3.01 19.45
N ASP A 80 2.30 -3.18 19.58
CA ASP A 80 1.55 -4.33 19.06
C ASP A 80 1.51 -4.36 17.54
N PHE A 81 1.72 -3.23 16.88
CA PHE A 81 1.79 -3.17 15.41
C PHE A 81 3.07 -3.77 14.85
N GLU A 82 4.09 -3.99 15.67
CA GLU A 82 5.39 -4.56 15.26
C GLU A 82 6.00 -3.88 14.02
N ILE A 83 5.82 -2.58 13.89
CA ILE A 83 6.36 -1.78 12.80
C ILE A 83 7.70 -1.18 13.24
N VAL A 84 8.68 -1.24 12.35
CA VAL A 84 9.94 -0.52 12.48
C VAL A 84 10.05 0.45 11.32
N VAL A 85 10.21 1.74 11.65
CA VAL A 85 10.59 2.76 10.67
C VAL A 85 12.10 2.83 10.63
N CYS A 86 12.67 2.70 9.45
CA CYS A 86 14.12 2.80 9.28
C CYS A 86 14.49 3.77 8.16
N LYS A 87 15.61 4.43 8.34
CA LYS A 87 16.27 5.31 7.37
C LYS A 87 17.27 4.51 6.56
N ILE A 88 17.29 4.74 5.25
CA ILE A 88 18.28 4.16 4.32
C ILE A 88 19.45 5.13 4.20
N VAL A 89 20.57 4.79 4.82
CA VAL A 89 21.79 5.60 4.81
C VAL A 89 22.69 5.15 3.68
N TYR A 90 23.09 6.07 2.81
CA TYR A 90 23.98 5.81 1.67
C TYR A 90 24.74 7.08 1.23
N ALA A 91 25.77 6.91 0.42
CA ALA A 91 26.61 8.02 -0.07
C ALA A 91 25.93 8.78 -1.22
N LYS A 92 25.09 9.77 -0.90
CA LYS A 92 24.24 10.54 -1.83
C LYS A 92 25.00 11.29 -2.93
N ASN A 93 26.28 11.59 -2.70
CA ASN A 93 27.09 12.35 -3.65
C ASN A 93 27.47 11.54 -4.89
N PHE A 94 27.43 10.21 -4.81
CA PHE A 94 27.86 9.32 -5.90
C PHE A 94 26.70 8.74 -6.69
N GLU A 95 25.55 8.58 -6.08
CA GLU A 95 24.37 8.03 -6.75
C GLU A 95 23.08 8.57 -6.11
N LYS A 96 22.09 8.84 -6.95
CA LYS A 96 20.73 9.15 -6.49
C LYS A 96 19.89 7.88 -6.56
N LEU A 97 19.42 7.43 -5.41
CA LEU A 97 18.41 6.39 -5.33
C LEU A 97 17.02 6.98 -5.63
N SER A 98 16.13 6.13 -6.07
CA SER A 98 14.71 6.42 -6.25
C SER A 98 13.87 5.40 -5.49
N HIS A 99 12.59 5.72 -5.27
CA HIS A 99 11.62 4.79 -4.72
C HIS A 99 11.64 3.43 -5.45
N ARG A 100 11.74 3.45 -6.79
CA ARG A 100 11.77 2.23 -7.62
C ARG A 100 13.01 1.37 -7.35
N ASP A 101 14.15 1.99 -7.08
CA ASP A 101 15.39 1.27 -6.81
C ASP A 101 15.31 0.52 -5.48
N ILE A 102 14.74 1.17 -4.45
CA ILE A 102 14.52 0.57 -3.14
C ILE A 102 13.52 -0.57 -3.26
N LEU A 103 12.39 -0.34 -3.92
CA LEU A 103 11.38 -1.37 -4.16
C LEU A 103 11.96 -2.58 -4.92
N GLY A 104 12.78 -2.33 -5.94
CA GLY A 104 13.47 -3.36 -6.69
C GLY A 104 14.44 -4.18 -5.85
N ALA A 105 15.19 -3.52 -4.96
CA ALA A 105 16.12 -4.20 -4.05
C ALA A 105 15.37 -5.09 -3.04
N LEU A 106 14.28 -4.61 -2.43
CA LEU A 106 13.44 -5.41 -1.54
C LEU A 106 12.88 -6.65 -2.26
N THR A 107 12.35 -6.45 -3.46
CA THR A 107 11.79 -7.54 -4.27
C THR A 107 12.86 -8.56 -4.68
N SER A 108 14.08 -8.12 -5.01
CA SER A 108 15.18 -9.02 -5.37
C SER A 108 15.67 -9.88 -4.21
N LEU A 109 15.50 -9.42 -2.98
CA LEU A 109 15.71 -10.21 -1.75
C LEU A 109 14.54 -11.15 -1.42
N GLY A 110 13.51 -11.21 -2.28
CA GLY A 110 12.34 -12.07 -2.08
C GLY A 110 11.33 -11.52 -1.07
N ILE A 111 11.47 -10.27 -0.63
CA ILE A 111 10.53 -9.65 0.32
C ILE A 111 9.20 -9.39 -0.37
N LYS A 112 8.13 -10.00 0.15
CA LYS A 112 6.78 -9.77 -0.35
C LYS A 112 6.30 -8.37 -0.01
N ARG A 113 5.46 -7.79 -0.88
CA ARG A 113 4.93 -6.42 -0.71
C ARG A 113 4.16 -6.22 0.60
N GLU A 114 3.52 -7.27 1.09
CA GLU A 114 2.75 -7.28 2.34
C GLU A 114 3.59 -7.21 3.62
N LEU A 115 4.92 -7.35 3.52
CA LEU A 115 5.85 -7.34 4.66
C LEU A 115 6.48 -5.96 4.91
N PHE A 116 6.21 -4.98 4.06
CA PHE A 116 6.64 -3.60 4.25
C PHE A 116 5.57 -2.61 3.83
N GLY A 117 5.58 -1.46 4.48
CA GLY A 117 4.66 -0.36 4.26
C GLY A 117 5.12 0.60 3.17
N ASP A 118 5.00 1.89 3.44
CA ASP A 118 5.39 2.91 2.50
C ASP A 118 6.90 3.14 2.49
N ILE A 119 7.42 3.56 1.33
CA ILE A 119 8.76 4.09 1.15
C ILE A 119 8.60 5.59 0.96
N VAL A 120 9.17 6.38 1.85
CA VAL A 120 8.99 7.83 1.88
C VAL A 120 10.31 8.53 1.62
N GLU A 121 10.30 9.54 0.74
CA GLU A 121 11.40 10.46 0.56
C GLU A 121 11.10 11.76 1.32
N LYS A 122 11.99 12.15 2.24
CA LYS A 122 11.95 13.42 2.97
C LYS A 122 13.37 13.99 2.99
N ASP A 123 13.55 15.22 2.56
CA ASP A 123 14.83 15.93 2.54
C ASP A 123 15.95 15.16 1.81
N LYS A 124 15.60 14.53 0.69
CA LYS A 124 16.48 13.67 -0.12
C LYS A 124 17.01 12.44 0.65
N GLU A 125 16.30 12.01 1.67
CA GLU A 125 16.54 10.81 2.45
C GLU A 125 15.38 9.86 2.28
N PHE A 126 15.66 8.56 2.29
CA PHE A 126 14.63 7.54 2.16
C PHE A 126 14.39 6.86 3.50
N TYR A 127 13.12 6.68 3.79
CA TYR A 127 12.61 5.98 4.95
C TYR A 127 11.71 4.84 4.51
N LEU A 128 11.72 3.76 5.27
CA LEU A 128 10.98 2.55 4.97
C LEU A 128 10.30 2.06 6.25
N ALA A 129 9.00 1.82 6.21
CA ALA A 129 8.28 1.11 7.25
C ALA A 129 8.28 -0.39 6.94
N VAL A 130 8.66 -1.22 7.90
CA VAL A 130 8.73 -2.67 7.73
C VAL A 130 8.22 -3.39 8.97
N ASP A 131 7.81 -4.63 8.79
CA ASP A 131 7.60 -5.62 9.83
C ASP A 131 8.90 -5.83 10.63
N ARG A 132 8.82 -5.95 11.96
CA ARG A 132 10.00 -6.09 12.84
C ARG A 132 10.92 -7.27 12.46
N PRO A 133 10.43 -8.48 12.19
CA PRO A 133 11.29 -9.56 11.71
C PRO A 133 12.00 -9.24 10.40
N ILE A 134 11.32 -8.56 9.48
CA ILE A 134 11.89 -8.16 8.20
C ILE A 134 12.96 -7.07 8.38
N TYR A 135 12.79 -6.16 9.33
CA TYR A 135 13.84 -5.18 9.62
C TYR A 135 15.14 -5.86 10.05
N GLU A 136 15.10 -6.84 10.93
CA GLU A 136 16.32 -7.54 11.38
C GLU A 136 16.96 -8.31 10.21
N TYR A 137 16.17 -8.97 9.37
CA TYR A 137 16.67 -9.61 8.15
C TYR A 137 17.30 -8.59 7.18
N LEU A 138 16.62 -7.49 6.88
CA LEU A 138 17.12 -6.47 5.94
C LEU A 138 18.37 -5.77 6.44
N LYS A 139 18.53 -5.57 7.75
CA LYS A 139 19.72 -4.99 8.36
C LYS A 139 20.97 -5.81 8.04
N ASP A 140 20.81 -7.14 7.93
CA ASP A 140 21.91 -8.05 7.66
C ASP A 140 22.09 -8.33 6.17
N GLU A 141 21.04 -8.34 5.37
CA GLU A 141 21.08 -8.75 3.96
C GLU A 141 21.10 -7.58 2.97
N LEU A 142 20.44 -6.46 3.27
CA LEU A 142 20.39 -5.32 2.36
C LEU A 142 21.66 -4.47 2.45
N LYS A 143 22.72 -4.90 1.78
CA LYS A 143 24.02 -4.20 1.75
C LYS A 143 24.16 -3.23 0.59
N MET A 144 23.43 -3.46 -0.50
CA MET A 144 23.55 -2.69 -1.74
C MET A 144 22.18 -2.37 -2.33
N ILE A 145 22.02 -1.15 -2.83
CA ILE A 145 20.92 -0.78 -3.74
C ILE A 145 21.59 -0.19 -4.98
N LYS A 146 21.36 -0.80 -6.14
CA LYS A 146 22.17 -0.56 -7.36
C LYS A 146 23.68 -0.73 -7.08
N ARG A 147 24.44 0.38 -7.21
CA ARG A 147 25.90 0.43 -6.96
C ARG A 147 26.25 1.06 -5.62
N SER A 148 25.26 1.53 -4.87
CA SER A 148 25.46 2.21 -3.58
C SER A 148 25.43 1.21 -2.42
N LYS A 149 26.46 1.25 -1.59
CA LYS A 149 26.41 0.59 -0.28
C LYS A 149 25.38 1.30 0.59
N VAL A 150 24.51 0.53 1.24
CA VAL A 150 23.47 1.04 2.11
C VAL A 150 23.55 0.44 3.51
N LYS A 151 23.03 1.19 4.48
CA LYS A 151 22.86 0.74 5.86
C LYS A 151 21.50 1.19 6.34
N LEU A 152 20.77 0.31 7.02
CA LEU A 152 19.52 0.65 7.67
C LEU A 152 19.77 1.11 9.11
N THR A 153 19.15 2.21 9.51
CA THR A 153 19.17 2.71 10.88
C THR A 153 17.74 2.96 11.34
N LYS A 154 17.39 2.52 12.57
CA LYS A 154 16.06 2.82 13.13
C LYS A 154 15.85 4.33 13.20
N CYS A 155 14.66 4.77 12.88
CA CYS A 155 14.23 6.16 12.95
C CYS A 155 13.14 6.26 14.02
N GLN A 156 13.32 7.18 14.97
CA GLN A 156 12.34 7.48 16.01
C GLN A 156 11.59 8.78 15.74
N GLU A 157 12.01 9.52 14.70
CA GLU A 157 11.34 10.76 14.31
C GLU A 157 10.01 10.44 13.64
N GLU A 158 9.01 11.24 13.94
CA GLU A 158 7.74 11.21 13.23
C GLU A 158 7.91 11.77 11.82
N ILE A 159 7.59 10.96 10.84
CA ILE A 159 7.74 11.32 9.42
C ILE A 159 6.36 11.37 8.80
N GLU A 160 6.08 12.49 8.15
CA GLU A 160 4.84 12.69 7.39
C GLU A 160 5.03 12.33 5.91
N VAL A 161 4.11 11.55 5.37
CA VAL A 161 4.02 11.31 3.92
C VAL A 161 3.43 12.56 3.27
N LYS A 162 4.28 13.30 2.55
CA LYS A 162 3.83 14.43 1.73
C LYS A 162 3.58 13.97 0.31
N ASN A 163 2.35 14.12 -0.14
CA ASN A 163 2.01 13.86 -1.54
C ASN A 163 2.12 15.17 -2.32
N GLU A 164 3.00 15.23 -3.30
CA GLU A 164 3.02 16.33 -4.27
C GLU A 164 2.02 16.06 -5.39
N TYR A 165 1.10 16.98 -5.59
CA TYR A 165 0.07 16.88 -6.62
C TYR A 165 0.34 17.86 -7.76
N ILE A 166 0.24 17.36 -8.99
CA ILE A 166 0.23 18.22 -10.19
C ILE A 166 -1.21 18.33 -10.67
N ILE A 167 -1.75 19.54 -10.64
CA ILE A 167 -3.11 19.80 -11.12
C ILE A 167 -3.07 19.97 -12.64
N LYS A 168 -3.86 19.15 -13.33
CA LYS A 168 -4.05 19.23 -14.79
C LYS A 168 -5.54 19.23 -15.10
N SER A 169 -5.97 20.10 -16.00
CA SER A 169 -7.34 20.13 -16.51
C SER A 169 -7.39 19.60 -17.94
N PHE A 170 -8.38 18.77 -18.22
CA PHE A 170 -8.64 18.24 -19.55
C PHE A 170 -10.13 17.96 -19.72
N ILE A 171 -10.60 17.96 -20.97
CA ILE A 171 -12.01 17.74 -21.28
C ILE A 171 -12.21 16.31 -21.77
N VAL A 172 -13.22 15.65 -21.22
CA VAL A 172 -13.69 14.34 -21.66
C VAL A 172 -15.19 14.38 -21.95
N SER A 173 -15.62 13.62 -22.94
CA SER A 173 -17.04 13.56 -23.31
C SER A 173 -17.89 12.71 -22.36
N SER A 174 -17.29 11.97 -21.46
CA SER A 174 -17.93 11.25 -20.36
C SER A 174 -16.88 10.75 -19.36
N MET A 175 -17.32 10.39 -18.15
CA MET A 175 -16.47 9.86 -17.06
C MET A 175 -16.10 8.38 -17.23
N ARG A 176 -16.12 7.86 -18.46
CA ARG A 176 -15.67 6.49 -18.76
C ARG A 176 -14.16 6.40 -18.59
N LEU A 177 -13.69 5.30 -17.96
CA LEU A 177 -12.29 5.05 -17.68
C LEU A 177 -11.41 5.07 -18.95
N ASP A 178 -11.87 4.45 -20.05
CA ASP A 178 -11.15 4.45 -21.33
C ASP A 178 -10.93 5.86 -21.90
N LYS A 179 -11.91 6.75 -21.73
CA LYS A 179 -11.81 8.14 -22.18
C LYS A 179 -10.90 8.98 -21.29
N ILE A 180 -10.98 8.79 -19.98
CA ILE A 180 -10.12 9.50 -19.02
C ILE A 180 -8.65 9.10 -19.27
N ILE A 181 -8.34 7.80 -19.32
CA ILE A 181 -6.97 7.30 -19.58
C ILE A 181 -6.45 7.79 -20.93
N SER A 182 -7.26 7.67 -21.99
CA SER A 182 -6.89 8.13 -23.34
C SER A 182 -6.55 9.62 -23.36
N SER A 183 -7.40 10.47 -22.76
CA SER A 183 -7.23 11.93 -22.77
C SER A 183 -6.06 12.36 -21.89
N PHE A 184 -5.94 11.82 -20.67
CA PHE A 184 -4.90 12.23 -19.72
C PHE A 184 -3.50 11.83 -20.20
N TYR A 185 -3.33 10.59 -20.68
CA TYR A 185 -2.05 10.05 -21.13
C TYR A 185 -1.77 10.24 -22.62
N LYS A 186 -2.70 10.88 -23.35
CA LYS A 186 -2.59 11.17 -24.80
C LYS A 186 -2.30 9.90 -25.62
N ILE A 187 -3.00 8.83 -25.33
CA ILE A 187 -2.95 7.55 -26.07
C ILE A 187 -4.28 7.30 -26.79
N SER A 188 -4.29 6.41 -27.79
CA SER A 188 -5.54 6.04 -28.46
C SER A 188 -6.48 5.32 -27.49
N ARG A 189 -7.80 5.45 -27.71
CA ARG A 189 -8.81 4.74 -26.93
C ARG A 189 -8.65 3.22 -27.01
N GLN A 190 -8.24 2.71 -28.17
CA GLN A 190 -7.97 1.28 -28.34
C GLN A 190 -6.84 0.85 -27.40
N LYS A 191 -5.74 1.59 -27.35
CA LYS A 191 -4.60 1.30 -26.48
C LYS A 191 -4.96 1.44 -24.99
N ALA A 192 -5.79 2.44 -24.64
CA ALA A 192 -6.33 2.56 -23.28
C ALA A 192 -7.18 1.33 -22.91
N ALA A 193 -8.05 0.86 -23.83
CA ALA A 193 -8.86 -0.34 -23.62
C ALA A 193 -8.02 -1.62 -23.45
N GLU A 194 -6.93 -1.76 -24.20
CA GLU A 194 -5.99 -2.89 -24.07
C GLU A 194 -5.35 -2.91 -22.67
N PHE A 195 -4.89 -1.76 -22.17
CA PHE A 195 -4.31 -1.66 -20.83
C PHE A 195 -5.32 -1.93 -19.71
N ILE A 196 -6.56 -1.47 -19.87
CA ILE A 196 -7.63 -1.74 -18.90
C ILE A 196 -7.93 -3.23 -18.84
N ARG A 197 -8.15 -3.90 -19.99
CA ARG A 197 -8.38 -5.36 -20.08
C ARG A 197 -7.22 -6.18 -19.52
N ALA A 198 -5.99 -5.70 -19.67
CA ALA A 198 -4.80 -6.35 -19.14
C ALA A 198 -4.60 -6.14 -17.62
N GLY A 199 -5.56 -5.51 -16.92
CA GLY A 199 -5.48 -5.25 -15.47
C GLY A 199 -4.39 -4.24 -15.08
N HIS A 200 -3.92 -3.41 -16.00
CA HIS A 200 -2.90 -2.40 -15.72
C HIS A 200 -3.45 -1.13 -15.10
N VAL A 201 -4.76 -1.00 -15.00
CA VAL A 201 -5.43 0.17 -14.43
C VAL A 201 -6.20 -0.25 -13.18
N LYS A 202 -6.02 0.53 -12.11
CA LYS A 202 -6.78 0.38 -10.87
C LYS A 202 -7.60 1.65 -10.62
N VAL A 203 -8.79 1.48 -10.11
CA VAL A 203 -9.61 2.57 -9.58
C VAL A 203 -9.81 2.30 -8.09
N ASN A 204 -9.45 3.28 -7.25
CA ASN A 204 -9.48 3.15 -5.79
C ASN A 204 -8.75 1.88 -5.31
N HIS A 205 -7.55 1.64 -5.87
CA HIS A 205 -6.66 0.50 -5.62
C HIS A 205 -7.17 -0.86 -6.14
N LYS A 206 -8.42 -0.98 -6.57
CA LYS A 206 -9.01 -2.18 -7.16
C LYS A 206 -8.68 -2.26 -8.65
N PRO A 207 -8.15 -3.39 -9.17
CA PRO A 207 -8.02 -3.61 -10.61
C PRO A 207 -9.38 -3.52 -11.30
N VAL A 208 -9.43 -2.80 -12.43
CA VAL A 208 -10.63 -2.66 -13.26
C VAL A 208 -10.31 -3.14 -14.67
N GLU A 209 -11.01 -4.15 -15.13
CA GLU A 209 -10.89 -4.71 -16.50
C GLU A 209 -12.01 -4.22 -17.42
N GLN A 210 -13.05 -3.63 -16.84
CA GLN A 210 -14.20 -3.12 -17.56
C GLN A 210 -13.89 -1.78 -18.22
N ILE A 211 -13.81 -1.76 -19.56
CA ILE A 211 -13.41 -0.59 -20.35
C ILE A 211 -14.36 0.60 -20.14
N ASN A 212 -15.65 0.34 -20.04
CA ASN A 212 -16.70 1.34 -19.88
C ASN A 212 -17.01 1.66 -18.42
N TYR A 213 -16.14 1.27 -17.48
CA TYR A 213 -16.28 1.64 -16.08
C TYR A 213 -16.49 3.14 -15.94
N LEU A 214 -17.49 3.55 -15.18
CA LEU A 214 -17.81 4.95 -14.93
C LEU A 214 -17.10 5.40 -13.64
N CYS A 215 -16.16 6.31 -13.82
CA CYS A 215 -15.46 6.92 -12.67
C CYS A 215 -16.32 8.01 -12.04
N ASN A 216 -16.15 8.18 -10.74
CA ASN A 216 -16.80 9.23 -9.94
C ASN A 216 -15.80 10.34 -9.58
N ASN A 217 -16.33 11.44 -9.04
CA ASN A 217 -15.49 12.47 -8.46
C ASN A 217 -14.68 11.90 -7.30
N LYS A 218 -13.41 12.30 -7.20
CA LYS A 218 -12.44 11.84 -6.20
C LYS A 218 -11.96 10.40 -6.36
N ASP A 219 -12.34 9.67 -7.42
CA ASP A 219 -11.73 8.38 -7.69
C ASP A 219 -10.23 8.52 -7.95
N ILE A 220 -9.46 7.63 -7.33
CA ILE A 220 -8.01 7.53 -7.54
C ILE A 220 -7.75 6.51 -8.64
N ILE A 221 -7.23 6.97 -9.77
CA ILE A 221 -6.89 6.11 -10.90
C ILE A 221 -5.39 5.89 -10.93
N SER A 222 -4.97 4.63 -10.77
CA SER A 222 -3.56 4.24 -10.88
C SER A 222 -3.33 3.48 -12.18
N PHE A 223 -2.32 3.91 -12.95
CA PHE A 223 -1.95 3.25 -14.19
C PHE A 223 -0.52 2.71 -14.10
N LYS A 224 -0.37 1.40 -14.22
CA LYS A 224 0.91 0.70 -14.05
C LYS A 224 2.01 1.31 -14.92
N LYS A 225 3.14 1.66 -14.31
CA LYS A 225 4.31 2.36 -14.90
C LYS A 225 4.08 3.84 -15.25
N HIS A 226 2.88 4.38 -15.11
CA HIS A 226 2.56 5.78 -15.46
C HIS A 226 2.19 6.64 -14.25
N GLY A 227 1.99 6.03 -13.08
CA GLY A 227 1.69 6.73 -11.82
C GLY A 227 0.19 6.81 -11.50
N ARG A 228 -0.13 7.79 -10.66
CA ARG A 228 -1.49 8.13 -10.19
C ARG A 228 -1.82 9.56 -10.51
#